data_38e63e5b3d1d5f0c742278c9aa7f6b52
#
_entry.id   38e63e5b3d1d5f0c742278c9aa7f6b52
#
_cell.length_a   1.000
_cell.length_b   1.000
_cell.length_c   1.000
_cell.angle_alpha   90.00
_cell.angle_beta   90.00
_cell.angle_gamma   90.00
#
_symmetry.space_group_name_H-M   'P 1'
#
loop_
_entity.id
_entity.type
_entity.pdbx_description
1 polymer ?
#
loop_
_entity_poly.entity_id
_entity_poly.type
_entity_poly.pdbx_seq_one_letter_code
_entity_poly.pdbx_strand_id
1 'polypeptide(L)'
;MMDYVKESGSNCVVETYHLITDNDNLEWELEKYKELVEELGCKTEIWKMHNWSGAYDIGDNARKGETKSCGRPFSPDVVIRAGGLEGKRGAVHPCCQVLGRDEEAVLGHTSENTIEEIIRGEEYSALRQSHRDKTYTDYCRDCDFLLDAPETLVYTNNNRAEQKMIGTSFSLEDYRDV
;
A
#
# COMPACT_ATOMS: atom_id res chain seq x y z
N MET A 1 10.36 -9.54 23.71
CA MET A 1 9.08 -8.79 23.59
C MET A 1 7.88 -9.67 23.92
N MET A 2 7.69 -10.81 23.26
CA MET A 2 6.57 -11.73 23.56
C MET A 2 6.52 -12.16 25.02
N ASP A 3 7.65 -12.54 25.61
CA ASP A 3 7.72 -12.94 27.03
C ASP A 3 7.31 -11.78 27.95
N TYR A 4 7.79 -10.56 27.66
CA TYR A 4 7.38 -9.37 28.40
C TYR A 4 5.88 -9.12 28.35
N VAL A 5 5.25 -9.26 27.18
CA VAL A 5 3.80 -9.09 27.02
C VAL A 5 3.04 -10.13 27.86
N LYS A 6 3.50 -11.41 27.83
CA LYS A 6 2.90 -12.49 28.61
C LYS A 6 3.06 -12.27 30.13
N GLU A 7 4.26 -11.90 30.58
CA GLU A 7 4.59 -11.71 31.97
C GLU A 7 3.96 -10.46 32.60
N SER A 8 3.85 -9.38 31.82
CA SER A 8 3.29 -8.12 32.30
C SER A 8 1.76 -8.09 32.35
N GLY A 9 1.08 -9.09 31.77
CA GLY A 9 -0.38 -9.05 31.58
C GLY A 9 -0.86 -7.96 30.66
N SER A 10 0.02 -7.45 29.79
CA SER A 10 -0.29 -6.40 28.83
C SER A 10 -1.31 -6.88 27.79
N ASN A 11 -2.24 -5.99 27.40
CA ASN A 11 -3.15 -6.20 26.27
C ASN A 11 -2.50 -5.88 24.90
N CYS A 12 -1.19 -5.70 24.85
CA CYS A 12 -0.47 -5.41 23.61
C CYS A 12 -0.52 -6.63 22.69
N VAL A 13 -0.91 -6.40 21.44
CA VAL A 13 -0.86 -7.41 20.37
C VAL A 13 0.44 -7.21 19.60
N VAL A 14 1.22 -8.27 19.46
CA VAL A 14 2.44 -8.26 18.63
C VAL A 14 2.08 -8.87 17.28
N GLU A 15 2.25 -8.07 16.24
CA GLU A 15 2.09 -8.50 14.86
C GLU A 15 3.42 -8.40 14.12
N THR A 16 3.67 -9.35 13.23
CA THR A 16 4.85 -9.36 12.37
C THR A 16 4.41 -9.34 10.91
N TYR A 17 5.21 -8.70 10.08
CA TYR A 17 4.98 -8.62 8.65
C TYR A 17 6.22 -9.12 7.94
N HIS A 18 6.03 -10.03 7.00
CA HIS A 18 7.09 -10.53 6.13
C HIS A 18 6.78 -10.14 4.69
N LEU A 19 7.78 -9.61 4.00
CA LEU A 19 7.66 -9.22 2.61
C LEU A 19 8.54 -10.13 1.75
N ILE A 20 7.90 -10.85 0.83
CA ILE A 20 8.62 -11.71 -0.12
C ILE A 20 9.30 -10.82 -1.14
N THR A 21 10.62 -10.89 -1.18
CA THR A 21 11.48 -10.10 -2.08
C THR A 21 12.22 -10.97 -3.09
N ASP A 22 12.27 -12.29 -2.86
CA ASP A 22 13.00 -13.25 -3.68
C ASP A 22 12.17 -14.54 -3.82
N ASN A 23 12.24 -15.18 -4.98
CA ASN A 23 11.54 -16.42 -5.27
C ASN A 23 12.42 -17.68 -5.17
N ASP A 24 13.74 -17.55 -5.21
CA ASP A 24 14.64 -18.70 -5.34
C ASP A 24 14.57 -19.66 -4.15
N ASN A 25 14.23 -19.15 -2.96
CA ASN A 25 14.10 -19.94 -1.74
C ASN A 25 12.74 -19.79 -1.07
N LEU A 26 11.74 -19.33 -1.81
CA LEU A 26 10.44 -18.93 -1.29
C LEU A 26 9.78 -19.97 -0.37
N GLU A 27 9.68 -21.22 -0.81
CA GLU A 27 9.00 -22.26 -0.03
C GLU A 27 9.69 -22.51 1.31
N TRP A 28 11.01 -22.62 1.30
CA TRP A 28 11.80 -22.82 2.52
C TRP A 28 11.70 -21.61 3.45
N GLU A 29 11.79 -20.39 2.91
CA GLU A 29 11.69 -19.16 3.69
C GLU A 29 10.31 -19.03 4.35
N LEU A 30 9.24 -19.29 3.62
CA LEU A 30 7.88 -19.27 4.13
C LEU A 30 7.66 -20.32 5.23
N GLU A 31 8.17 -21.53 5.06
CA GLU A 31 8.06 -22.58 6.05
C GLU A 31 8.75 -22.18 7.35
N LYS A 32 10.01 -21.72 7.25
CA LYS A 32 10.79 -21.28 8.42
C LYS A 32 10.18 -20.07 9.13
N TYR A 33 9.63 -19.13 8.37
CA TYR A 33 8.96 -17.99 8.95
C TYR A 33 7.66 -18.39 9.69
N LYS A 34 6.88 -19.30 9.12
CA LYS A 34 5.68 -19.84 9.79
C LYS A 34 6.02 -20.59 11.07
N GLU A 35 7.03 -21.45 11.04
CA GLU A 35 7.51 -22.15 12.25
C GLU A 35 7.88 -21.17 13.36
N LEU A 36 8.65 -20.12 13.02
CA LEU A 36 9.04 -19.09 13.99
C LEU A 36 7.86 -18.34 14.57
N VAL A 37 6.89 -17.97 13.75
CA VAL A 37 5.69 -17.23 14.17
C VAL A 37 4.82 -18.09 15.08
N GLU A 38 4.69 -19.39 14.81
CA GLU A 38 3.97 -20.33 15.65
C GLU A 38 4.67 -20.51 17.00
N GLU A 39 6.00 -20.66 17.02
CA GLU A 39 6.79 -20.75 18.25
C GLU A 39 6.63 -19.49 19.12
N LEU A 40 6.69 -18.32 18.52
CA LEU A 40 6.53 -17.04 19.21
C LEU A 40 5.08 -16.79 19.65
N GLY A 41 4.10 -17.38 18.99
CA GLY A 41 2.67 -17.17 19.22
C GLY A 41 2.19 -15.77 18.90
N CYS A 42 2.81 -15.12 17.90
CA CYS A 42 2.41 -13.80 17.44
C CYS A 42 1.50 -13.86 16.21
N LYS A 43 0.83 -12.75 15.92
CA LYS A 43 0.09 -12.57 14.67
C LYS A 43 1.04 -12.29 13.52
N THR A 44 0.70 -12.73 12.30
CA THR A 44 1.53 -12.47 11.14
C THR A 44 0.75 -12.31 9.84
N GLU A 45 1.35 -11.56 8.94
CA GLU A 45 0.95 -11.46 7.54
C GLU A 45 2.20 -11.56 6.65
N ILE A 46 2.09 -12.33 5.57
CA ILE A 46 3.14 -12.49 4.57
C ILE A 46 2.63 -11.95 3.24
N TRP A 47 3.31 -10.97 2.71
CA TRP A 47 2.91 -10.24 1.52
C TRP A 47 3.92 -10.38 0.39
N LYS A 48 3.45 -10.33 -0.86
CA LYS A 48 4.32 -10.12 -2.02
C LYS A 48 4.78 -8.67 -2.07
N MET A 49 6.02 -8.47 -2.46
CA MET A 49 6.56 -7.13 -2.72
C MET A 49 5.77 -6.44 -3.84
N HIS A 50 5.64 -5.14 -3.71
CA HIS A 50 5.05 -4.25 -4.72
C HIS A 50 6.15 -3.57 -5.52
N ASN A 51 5.79 -3.08 -6.71
CA ASN A 51 6.71 -2.32 -7.53
C ASN A 51 6.80 -0.83 -7.17
N TRP A 52 6.07 -0.37 -6.15
CA TRP A 52 6.08 1.02 -5.67
C TRP A 52 5.92 2.03 -6.82
N SER A 53 4.84 1.93 -7.57
CA SER A 53 4.56 2.77 -8.74
C SER A 53 5.63 2.67 -9.85
N GLY A 54 6.18 1.48 -10.05
CA GLY A 54 7.22 1.24 -11.04
C GLY A 54 8.64 1.70 -10.63
N ALA A 55 8.83 2.14 -9.36
CA ALA A 55 10.15 2.55 -8.88
C ALA A 55 11.12 1.37 -8.67
N TYR A 56 10.59 0.17 -8.50
CA TYR A 56 11.38 -1.05 -8.29
C TYR A 56 11.02 -2.13 -9.30
N ASP A 57 12.03 -2.73 -9.87
CA ASP A 57 11.88 -3.97 -10.64
C ASP A 57 11.75 -5.15 -9.66
N ILE A 58 10.59 -5.76 -9.66
CA ILE A 58 10.28 -6.92 -8.81
C ILE A 58 10.41 -8.25 -9.56
N GLY A 59 10.96 -8.22 -10.78
CA GLY A 59 11.27 -9.42 -11.57
C GLY A 59 10.09 -10.38 -11.70
N ASP A 60 10.33 -11.66 -11.39
CA ASP A 60 9.31 -12.72 -11.47
C ASP A 60 8.16 -12.56 -10.48
N ASN A 61 8.29 -11.72 -9.47
CA ASN A 61 7.22 -11.35 -8.56
C ASN A 61 6.22 -10.35 -9.17
N ALA A 62 6.51 -9.83 -10.38
CA ALA A 62 5.64 -8.90 -11.06
C ALA A 62 4.22 -9.47 -11.20
N ARG A 63 3.25 -8.66 -10.80
CA ARG A 63 1.84 -9.03 -10.94
C ARG A 63 1.48 -9.11 -12.40
N LYS A 64 0.64 -10.10 -12.73
CA LYS A 64 0.10 -10.31 -14.07
C LYS A 64 -1.41 -10.21 -13.96
N GLY A 65 -2.02 -9.46 -14.86
CA GLY A 65 -3.47 -9.29 -14.88
C GLY A 65 -3.89 -8.19 -15.82
N GLU A 66 -5.20 -8.04 -15.98
CA GLU A 66 -5.76 -6.92 -16.74
C GLU A 66 -5.66 -5.63 -15.93
N THR A 67 -5.44 -4.51 -16.61
CA THR A 67 -5.42 -3.20 -15.98
C THR A 67 -6.83 -2.80 -15.57
N LYS A 68 -7.04 -2.67 -14.29
CA LYS A 68 -8.23 -2.05 -13.69
C LYS A 68 -7.93 -0.61 -13.30
N SER A 69 -8.82 0.02 -12.59
CA SER A 69 -8.55 1.30 -11.96
C SER A 69 -8.34 1.14 -10.47
N CYS A 70 -7.48 1.98 -9.90
CA CYS A 70 -7.24 2.04 -8.48
C CYS A 70 -8.20 3.03 -7.81
N GLY A 71 -8.88 2.62 -6.73
CA GLY A 71 -9.78 3.48 -5.95
C GLY A 71 -9.08 4.40 -4.94
N ARG A 72 -7.77 4.27 -4.72
CA ARG A 72 -7.05 5.09 -3.73
C ARG A 72 -7.20 6.59 -3.88
N PRO A 73 -7.19 7.19 -5.09
CA PRO A 73 -7.45 8.62 -5.26
C PRO A 73 -8.85 9.08 -4.82
N PHE A 74 -9.77 8.14 -4.65
CA PHE A 74 -11.16 8.39 -4.25
C PHE A 74 -11.40 8.08 -2.77
N SER A 75 -10.48 7.41 -2.09
CA SER A 75 -10.57 7.17 -0.66
C SER A 75 -10.36 8.46 0.13
N PRO A 76 -10.83 8.53 1.38
CA PRO A 76 -10.55 9.65 2.26
C PRO A 76 -9.12 9.68 2.79
N ASP A 77 -8.34 8.63 2.48
CA ASP A 77 -6.97 8.50 2.98
C ASP A 77 -6.02 9.38 2.19
N VAL A 78 -5.17 10.10 2.89
CA VAL A 78 -4.08 10.88 2.31
C VAL A 78 -2.75 10.53 2.96
N VAL A 79 -1.68 10.62 2.22
CA VAL A 79 -0.32 10.47 2.74
C VAL A 79 0.36 11.82 2.82
N ILE A 80 0.83 12.19 3.99
CA ILE A 80 1.52 13.46 4.23
C ILE A 80 2.96 13.17 4.62
N ARG A 81 3.90 13.73 3.87
CA ARG A 81 5.32 13.65 4.18
C ARG A 81 5.77 14.91 4.90
N ALA A 82 6.25 14.72 6.11
CA ALA A 82 6.67 15.83 6.99
C ALA A 82 7.85 16.64 6.41
N GLY A 83 8.76 15.98 5.69
CA GLY A 83 9.99 16.59 5.16
C GLY A 83 9.76 17.63 4.09
N GLY A 84 8.69 17.52 3.33
CA GLY A 84 8.37 18.41 2.23
C GLY A 84 9.43 18.45 1.12
N LEU A 85 9.10 19.15 0.05
CA LEU A 85 9.98 19.39 -1.09
C LEU A 85 10.14 20.89 -1.32
N GLU A 86 11.27 21.32 -1.89
CA GLU A 86 11.52 22.70 -2.28
C GLU A 86 11.33 23.74 -1.14
N GLY A 87 11.64 23.35 0.11
CA GLY A 87 11.46 24.23 1.28
C GLY A 87 10.04 24.34 1.82
N LYS A 88 9.07 23.69 1.19
CA LYS A 88 7.69 23.58 1.65
C LYS A 88 7.53 22.33 2.52
N ARG A 89 6.62 22.36 3.48
CA ARG A 89 6.41 21.27 4.44
C ARG A 89 5.08 20.56 4.19
N GLY A 90 5.04 19.28 4.58
CA GLY A 90 3.82 18.49 4.54
C GLY A 90 3.34 18.26 3.12
N ALA A 91 4.20 17.69 2.25
CA ALA A 91 3.82 17.29 0.91
C ALA A 91 2.73 16.21 0.96
N VAL A 92 1.63 16.45 0.28
CA VAL A 92 0.47 15.56 0.20
C VAL A 92 0.59 14.72 -1.06
N HIS A 93 0.51 13.41 -0.89
CA HIS A 93 0.60 12.40 -1.95
C HIS A 93 -0.69 11.60 -2.05
N PRO A 94 -1.01 11.04 -3.22
CA PRO A 94 -2.25 10.29 -3.46
C PRO A 94 -2.31 8.96 -2.68
N CYS A 95 -1.16 8.35 -2.41
CA CYS A 95 -1.08 7.09 -1.67
C CYS A 95 0.35 6.77 -1.24
N CYS A 96 0.52 5.72 -0.43
CA CYS A 96 1.83 5.27 0.05
C CYS A 96 2.67 4.55 -1.02
N GLN A 97 2.09 4.16 -2.16
CA GLN A 97 2.79 3.41 -3.21
C GLN A 97 3.72 4.28 -4.07
N VAL A 98 3.59 5.60 -4.03
CA VAL A 98 4.44 6.54 -4.78
C VAL A 98 5.81 6.79 -4.15
N LEU A 99 6.24 5.94 -3.20
CA LEU A 99 7.60 5.92 -2.67
C LEU A 99 8.61 5.79 -3.83
N GLY A 100 9.58 6.70 -3.91
CA GLY A 100 10.55 6.73 -5.01
C GLY A 100 10.16 7.63 -6.20
N ARG A 101 8.92 8.12 -6.22
CA ARG A 101 8.44 9.12 -7.19
C ARG A 101 7.84 10.33 -6.49
N ASP A 102 8.43 10.72 -5.38
CA ASP A 102 7.88 11.67 -4.46
C ASP A 102 7.69 13.06 -5.06
N GLU A 103 8.63 13.51 -5.86
CA GLU A 103 8.60 14.83 -6.47
C GLU A 103 7.47 14.96 -7.51
N GLU A 104 7.22 13.88 -8.24
CA GLU A 104 6.23 13.87 -9.33
C GLU A 104 4.80 13.75 -8.82
N ALA A 105 4.62 13.17 -7.63
CA ALA A 105 3.31 12.80 -7.09
C ALA A 105 2.83 13.75 -5.99
N VAL A 106 3.37 14.95 -5.89
CA VAL A 106 2.92 15.97 -4.92
C VAL A 106 1.66 16.65 -5.42
N LEU A 107 0.60 16.56 -4.63
CA LEU A 107 -0.72 17.16 -4.93
C LEU A 107 -0.95 18.48 -4.19
N GLY A 108 -0.03 18.87 -3.32
CA GLY A 108 -0.06 20.11 -2.56
C GLY A 108 0.76 20.02 -1.30
N HIS A 109 0.81 21.11 -0.53
CA HIS A 109 1.58 21.19 0.71
C HIS A 109 0.71 21.75 1.85
N THR A 110 0.72 21.08 3.00
CA THR A 110 -0.04 21.52 4.17
C THR A 110 0.48 22.80 4.80
N SER A 111 1.68 23.26 4.43
CA SER A 111 2.20 24.58 4.78
C SER A 111 1.56 25.73 3.99
N GLU A 112 0.85 25.43 2.90
CA GLU A 112 0.26 26.42 1.99
C GLU A 112 -1.26 26.34 1.96
N ASN A 113 -1.81 25.14 2.05
CA ASN A 113 -3.25 24.89 1.94
C ASN A 113 -3.72 23.93 3.03
N THR A 114 -4.98 23.98 3.36
CA THR A 114 -5.63 22.96 4.18
C THR A 114 -5.74 21.64 3.41
N ILE A 115 -5.83 20.53 4.13
CA ILE A 115 -6.01 19.21 3.51
C ILE A 115 -7.30 19.20 2.65
N GLU A 116 -8.36 19.84 3.10
CA GLU A 116 -9.64 19.93 2.38
C GLU A 116 -9.46 20.68 1.03
N GLU A 117 -8.74 21.80 1.03
CA GLU A 117 -8.44 22.55 -0.19
C GLU A 117 -7.61 21.73 -1.16
N ILE A 118 -6.61 20.97 -0.68
CA ILE A 118 -5.79 20.10 -1.50
C ILE A 118 -6.64 18.98 -2.12
N ILE A 119 -7.43 18.27 -1.32
CA ILE A 119 -8.27 17.16 -1.78
C ILE A 119 -9.32 17.62 -2.81
N ARG A 120 -9.83 18.85 -2.67
CA ARG A 120 -10.79 19.46 -3.61
C ARG A 120 -10.13 20.24 -4.72
N GLY A 121 -8.81 20.38 -4.67
CA GLY A 121 -8.03 21.15 -5.61
C GLY A 121 -7.94 20.52 -7.00
N GLU A 122 -7.33 21.29 -7.90
CA GLU A 122 -7.21 20.94 -9.31
C GLU A 122 -6.37 19.68 -9.52
N GLU A 123 -5.23 19.56 -8.82
CA GLU A 123 -4.32 18.41 -8.92
C GLU A 123 -5.00 17.10 -8.54
N TYR A 124 -5.71 17.08 -7.41
CA TYR A 124 -6.46 15.89 -6.99
C TYR A 124 -7.63 15.57 -7.92
N SER A 125 -8.27 16.60 -8.46
CA SER A 125 -9.36 16.43 -9.43
C SER A 125 -8.85 15.86 -10.75
N ALA A 126 -7.71 16.34 -11.24
CA ALA A 126 -7.05 15.82 -12.43
C ALA A 126 -6.61 14.36 -12.25
N LEU A 127 -6.03 14.03 -11.08
CA LEU A 127 -5.69 12.64 -10.73
C LEU A 127 -6.93 11.73 -10.76
N ARG A 128 -8.02 12.13 -10.12
CA ARG A 128 -9.27 11.33 -10.14
C ARG A 128 -9.81 11.15 -11.55
N GLN A 129 -9.76 12.22 -12.35
CA GLN A 129 -10.21 12.16 -13.74
C GLN A 129 -9.34 11.20 -14.56
N SER A 130 -8.02 11.24 -14.40
CA SER A 130 -7.11 10.32 -15.09
C SER A 130 -7.40 8.84 -14.79
N HIS A 131 -7.83 8.54 -13.56
CA HIS A 131 -8.25 7.19 -13.18
C HIS A 131 -9.60 6.79 -13.78
N ARG A 132 -10.57 7.72 -13.89
CA ARG A 132 -11.86 7.47 -14.56
C ARG A 132 -11.66 7.19 -16.05
N ASP A 133 -10.78 7.96 -16.67
CA ASP A 133 -10.51 7.88 -18.13
C ASP A 133 -9.48 6.79 -18.46
N LYS A 134 -8.86 6.15 -17.45
CA LYS A 134 -7.77 5.18 -17.60
C LYS A 134 -6.56 5.73 -18.36
N THR A 135 -6.32 7.02 -18.25
CA THR A 135 -5.17 7.69 -18.88
C THR A 135 -3.96 7.76 -17.95
N TYR A 136 -4.15 7.55 -16.69
CA TYR A 136 -3.20 7.50 -15.59
C TYR A 136 -2.04 8.50 -15.67
N THR A 137 -1.69 9.07 -14.53
CA THR A 137 -0.48 9.88 -14.38
C THR A 137 0.78 9.01 -14.50
N ASP A 138 1.92 9.61 -14.80
CA ASP A 138 3.18 8.87 -14.99
C ASP A 138 3.58 8.07 -13.74
N TYR A 139 3.31 8.59 -12.54
CA TYR A 139 3.56 7.89 -11.29
C TYR A 139 2.52 6.80 -10.95
N CYS A 140 1.42 6.69 -11.69
CA CYS A 140 0.42 5.63 -11.53
C CYS A 140 0.48 4.58 -12.63
N ARG A 141 0.91 4.94 -13.84
CA ARG A 141 0.81 4.11 -15.05
C ARG A 141 1.41 2.71 -14.88
N ASP A 142 2.57 2.63 -14.26
CA ASP A 142 3.31 1.38 -14.08
C ASP A 142 3.08 0.74 -12.71
N CYS A 143 2.11 1.26 -11.94
CA CYS A 143 1.81 0.75 -10.61
C CYS A 143 1.10 -0.59 -10.69
N ASP A 144 1.64 -1.60 -10.01
CA ASP A 144 1.06 -2.94 -9.98
C ASP A 144 -0.28 -3.03 -9.24
N PHE A 145 -0.67 -1.99 -8.49
CA PHE A 145 -2.02 -1.88 -7.91
C PHE A 145 -3.11 -1.55 -8.93
N LEU A 146 -2.75 -1.14 -10.16
CA LEU A 146 -3.70 -1.00 -11.25
C LEU A 146 -4.15 -2.34 -11.86
N LEU A 147 -3.40 -3.40 -11.60
CA LEU A 147 -3.68 -4.72 -12.15
C LEU A 147 -4.73 -5.44 -11.32
N ASP A 148 -5.55 -6.23 -12.00
CA ASP A 148 -6.42 -7.22 -11.36
C ASP A 148 -5.59 -8.41 -10.90
N ALA A 149 -4.80 -8.19 -9.86
CA ALA A 149 -3.93 -9.20 -9.29
C ALA A 149 -4.36 -9.44 -7.85
N PRO A 150 -5.23 -10.41 -7.60
CA PRO A 150 -5.95 -10.52 -6.36
C PRO A 150 -5.09 -10.92 -5.16
N GLU A 151 -3.92 -11.49 -5.35
CA GLU A 151 -3.22 -12.15 -4.26
C GLU A 151 -1.86 -11.52 -3.95
N THR A 152 -1.88 -10.46 -3.19
CA THR A 152 -0.66 -9.93 -2.56
C THR A 152 -0.42 -10.48 -1.18
N LEU A 153 -1.45 -10.89 -0.47
CA LEU A 153 -1.34 -11.59 0.80
C LEU A 153 -1.15 -13.09 0.52
N VAL A 154 0.01 -13.62 0.90
CA VAL A 154 0.37 -15.02 0.69
C VAL A 154 -0.08 -15.90 1.85
N TYR A 155 0.02 -15.37 3.07
CA TYR A 155 -0.35 -16.08 4.28
C TYR A 155 -0.73 -15.11 5.40
N THR A 156 -1.69 -15.51 6.22
CA THR A 156 -2.00 -14.85 7.49
C THR A 156 -2.55 -15.86 8.50
N ASN A 157 -2.19 -15.69 9.77
CA ASN A 157 -2.84 -16.33 10.91
C ASN A 157 -3.76 -15.36 11.67
N ASN A 158 -4.01 -14.18 11.09
CA ASN A 158 -4.89 -13.16 11.62
C ASN A 158 -6.29 -13.32 10.99
N ASN A 159 -7.36 -13.02 11.73
CA ASN A 159 -8.75 -13.15 11.25
C ASN A 159 -9.11 -12.21 10.06
N ARG A 160 -8.16 -11.39 9.61
CA ARG A 160 -8.30 -10.57 8.39
C ARG A 160 -8.57 -11.38 7.12
N ALA A 161 -8.21 -12.67 7.10
CA ALA A 161 -8.56 -13.57 5.99
C ALA A 161 -10.07 -13.62 5.70
N GLU A 162 -10.89 -13.41 6.70
CA GLU A 162 -12.35 -13.39 6.58
C GLU A 162 -12.90 -12.06 6.05
N GLN A 163 -12.11 -10.99 6.09
CA GLN A 163 -12.58 -9.63 5.78
C GLN A 163 -12.48 -9.25 4.30
N LYS A 164 -12.09 -10.16 3.40
CA LYS A 164 -11.96 -9.91 1.93
C LYS A 164 -11.16 -8.65 1.53
N MET A 165 -10.47 -8.00 2.45
CA MET A 165 -9.61 -6.84 2.17
C MET A 165 -8.23 -7.24 1.67
N ILE A 166 -8.09 -8.49 1.30
CA ILE A 166 -6.82 -9.12 1.06
C ILE A 166 -6.38 -8.81 -0.37
N GLY A 167 -5.42 -7.93 -0.48
CA GLY A 167 -4.65 -7.72 -1.71
C GLY A 167 -5.36 -7.00 -2.82
N THR A 168 -6.54 -6.48 -2.58
CA THR A 168 -7.17 -5.61 -3.56
C THR A 168 -6.70 -4.19 -3.37
N SER A 169 -6.09 -3.64 -4.40
CA SER A 169 -6.33 -2.25 -4.71
C SER A 169 -7.82 -2.00 -4.54
N PHE A 170 -8.18 -0.95 -3.81
CA PHE A 170 -9.57 -0.50 -3.78
C PHE A 170 -10.07 -0.37 -5.22
N SER A 171 -11.13 -1.09 -5.57
CA SER A 171 -11.73 -0.94 -6.88
C SER A 171 -12.33 0.45 -6.98
N LEU A 172 -12.23 1.10 -8.14
CA LEU A 172 -12.96 2.34 -8.39
C LEU A 172 -14.48 2.14 -8.22
N GLU A 173 -14.94 0.91 -8.42
CA GLU A 173 -16.35 0.55 -8.28
C GLU A 173 -16.86 0.68 -6.84
N ASP A 174 -15.97 0.50 -5.86
CA ASP A 174 -16.29 0.68 -4.44
C ASP A 174 -16.55 2.15 -4.06
N TYR A 175 -16.19 3.10 -4.93
CA TYR A 175 -16.29 4.55 -4.70
C TYR A 175 -17.13 5.28 -5.75
N ARG A 176 -17.97 4.60 -6.52
CA ARG A 176 -18.76 5.20 -7.59
C ARG A 176 -19.79 6.21 -7.11
N ASP A 177 -20.19 6.11 -5.87
CA ASP A 177 -21.25 6.92 -5.27
C ASP A 177 -20.72 8.06 -4.35
N VAL A 178 -19.41 8.37 -4.43
CA VAL A 178 -18.77 9.43 -3.63
C VAL A 178 -18.43 10.65 -4.48
#